data_4f73b2111bc6c027dd32031bd717e374
#
_entry.id   4f73b2111bc6c027dd32031bd717e374
#
_cell.length_a   1.000
_cell.length_b   1.000
_cell.length_c   1.000
_cell.angle_alpha   90.00
_cell.angle_beta   90.00
_cell.angle_gamma   90.00
#
_symmetry.space_group_name_H-M   'P 1'
#
loop_
_entity.id
_entity.type
_entity.pdbx_description
1 polymer ?
#
loop_
_entity_poly.entity_id
_entity_poly.type
_entity_poly.pdbx_seq_one_letter_code
_entity_poly.pdbx_strand_id
1 'polypeptide(L)'
;MATSVIYARVSSIGERQSTSRQVADLTDYASRNGLEVIGVYEEQISGAKRNEERAVLAECINYAVTNGVELVLFSEWSRCGRAVGEVLDTIRTLKDNGINAYFQKEGLSLFGPNGKENPYLAVMVSVLGVCAQIERENIAYRLNSGLKRYRENGGKMGRKVGSCKSREQKQEEYNKVIRSLRAGYSVRDTAKICGVSVSTVQRVKKEFQI
;
A
#
# COMPACT_ATOMS: atom_id res chain seq x y z
N MET A 1 18.00 10.50 -26.45
CA MET A 1 16.69 10.97 -25.99
C MET A 1 16.56 10.51 -24.57
N ALA A 2 16.01 11.34 -23.68
CA ALA A 2 15.76 10.93 -22.31
C ALA A 2 14.65 9.86 -22.28
N THR A 3 14.85 8.80 -21.51
CA THR A 3 13.90 7.71 -21.42
C THR A 3 12.77 8.02 -20.42
N SER A 4 11.56 7.67 -20.80
CA SER A 4 10.40 7.90 -19.95
C SER A 4 9.45 6.70 -19.90
N VAL A 5 8.67 6.60 -18.82
CA VAL A 5 7.55 5.69 -18.71
C VAL A 5 6.28 6.47 -18.34
N ILE A 6 5.14 6.00 -18.80
CA ILE A 6 3.83 6.58 -18.51
C ILE A 6 3.10 5.70 -17.49
N TYR A 7 2.55 6.32 -16.45
CA TYR A 7 1.59 5.68 -15.58
C TYR A 7 0.23 6.36 -15.64
N ALA A 8 -0.80 5.61 -15.98
CA ALA A 8 -2.18 6.06 -16.10
C ALA A 8 -3.12 5.22 -15.21
N ARG A 9 -4.09 5.87 -14.55
CA ARG A 9 -5.05 5.19 -13.69
C ARG A 9 -6.46 5.75 -13.84
N VAL A 10 -7.44 4.85 -13.88
CA VAL A 10 -8.87 5.20 -13.77
C VAL A 10 -9.53 4.39 -12.66
N SER A 11 -10.62 4.94 -12.08
CA SER A 11 -11.43 4.21 -11.11
C SER A 11 -12.32 3.19 -11.82
N SER A 12 -12.58 2.05 -11.16
CA SER A 12 -13.42 0.96 -11.71
C SER A 12 -14.91 1.29 -11.75
N ILE A 13 -15.35 2.42 -11.17
CA ILE A 13 -16.77 2.76 -11.01
C ILE A 13 -17.07 4.06 -11.75
N GLY A 14 -17.67 3.94 -12.94
CA GLY A 14 -18.47 5.00 -13.56
C GLY A 14 -17.75 6.16 -14.25
N GLU A 15 -16.43 6.20 -14.29
CA GLU A 15 -15.74 7.23 -15.06
C GLU A 15 -15.64 6.83 -16.54
N ARG A 16 -16.33 7.59 -17.39
CA ARG A 16 -16.20 7.53 -18.87
C ARG A 16 -14.82 7.97 -19.38
N GLN A 17 -13.88 8.24 -18.49
CA GLN A 17 -12.49 8.57 -18.84
C GLN A 17 -11.69 7.29 -18.91
N SER A 18 -11.41 6.84 -20.12
CA SER A 18 -10.48 5.74 -20.34
C SER A 18 -9.05 6.19 -20.02
N THR A 19 -8.21 5.28 -19.54
CA THR A 19 -6.75 5.47 -19.43
C THR A 19 -6.16 5.94 -20.74
N SER A 20 -6.75 5.53 -21.87
CA SER A 20 -6.33 5.87 -23.23
C SER A 20 -6.17 7.38 -23.46
N ARG A 21 -7.05 8.22 -22.89
CA ARG A 21 -6.89 9.67 -23.01
C ARG A 21 -5.67 10.18 -22.23
N GLN A 22 -5.48 9.72 -21.02
CA GLN A 22 -4.31 10.09 -20.20
C GLN A 22 -3.01 9.67 -20.90
N VAL A 23 -2.99 8.44 -21.44
CA VAL A 23 -1.84 7.92 -22.20
C VAL A 23 -1.58 8.75 -23.45
N ALA A 24 -2.62 9.08 -24.24
CA ALA A 24 -2.48 9.89 -25.44
C ALA A 24 -1.91 11.29 -25.11
N ASP A 25 -2.48 11.98 -24.11
CA ASP A 25 -2.05 13.32 -23.70
C ASP A 25 -0.58 13.31 -23.20
N LEU A 26 -0.17 12.27 -22.45
CA LEU A 26 1.20 12.12 -21.96
C LEU A 26 2.19 11.69 -23.08
N THR A 27 1.75 10.89 -24.03
CA THR A 27 2.56 10.52 -25.20
C THR A 27 2.80 11.74 -26.10
N ASP A 28 1.78 12.56 -26.30
CA ASP A 28 1.93 13.83 -27.01
C ASP A 28 2.91 14.76 -26.30
N TYR A 29 2.83 14.86 -24.98
CA TYR A 29 3.78 15.62 -24.18
C TYR A 29 5.21 15.08 -24.36
N ALA A 30 5.40 13.76 -24.26
CA ALA A 30 6.69 13.12 -24.45
C ALA A 30 7.29 13.44 -25.82
N SER A 31 6.48 13.30 -26.89
CA SER A 31 6.90 13.58 -28.26
C SER A 31 7.36 15.03 -28.44
N ARG A 32 6.60 16.00 -27.92
CA ARG A 32 6.95 17.44 -28.01
C ARG A 32 8.21 17.80 -27.23
N ASN A 33 8.56 17.03 -26.20
CA ASN A 33 9.73 17.28 -25.37
C ASN A 33 10.93 16.38 -25.71
N GLY A 34 10.86 15.61 -26.81
CA GLY A 34 11.96 14.73 -27.26
C GLY A 34 12.26 13.59 -26.30
N LEU A 35 11.24 13.11 -25.58
CA LEU A 35 11.32 11.98 -24.66
C LEU A 35 10.97 10.67 -25.39
N GLU A 36 11.69 9.60 -25.09
CA GLU A 36 11.39 8.26 -25.58
C GLU A 36 10.53 7.53 -24.54
N VAL A 37 9.30 7.16 -24.93
CA VAL A 37 8.41 6.38 -24.06
C VAL A 37 8.73 4.90 -24.23
N ILE A 38 9.38 4.29 -23.22
CA ILE A 38 9.80 2.89 -23.24
C ILE A 38 8.85 1.95 -22.51
N GLY A 39 7.81 2.47 -21.85
CA GLY A 39 6.80 1.66 -21.15
C GLY A 39 5.55 2.47 -20.83
N VAL A 40 4.40 1.78 -20.87
CA VAL A 40 3.10 2.35 -20.50
C VAL A 40 2.44 1.40 -19.51
N TYR A 41 2.07 1.93 -18.34
CA TYR A 41 1.49 1.20 -17.23
C TYR A 41 0.08 1.73 -16.97
N GLU A 42 -0.91 0.90 -17.25
CA GLU A 42 -2.31 1.26 -17.12
C GLU A 42 -2.97 0.47 -15.99
N GLU A 43 -3.61 1.14 -15.06
CA GLU A 43 -4.26 0.52 -13.91
C GLU A 43 -5.74 0.91 -13.84
N GLN A 44 -6.59 -0.11 -13.76
CA GLN A 44 -8.02 0.07 -13.51
C GLN A 44 -8.35 -0.40 -12.09
N ILE A 45 -8.29 0.53 -11.13
CA ILE A 45 -8.45 0.20 -9.72
C ILE A 45 -9.19 1.31 -8.98
N SER A 46 -10.07 0.91 -8.05
CA SER A 46 -10.73 1.87 -7.17
C SER A 46 -9.71 2.75 -6.45
N GLY A 47 -9.94 4.07 -6.46
CA GLY A 47 -9.12 5.01 -5.69
C GLY A 47 -9.11 4.74 -4.18
N ALA A 48 -9.90 3.75 -3.71
CA ALA A 48 -9.98 3.32 -2.31
C ALA A 48 -8.85 2.37 -1.88
N LYS A 49 -8.13 1.72 -2.80
CA LYS A 49 -7.04 0.79 -2.46
C LYS A 49 -5.72 1.51 -2.17
N ARG A 50 -4.96 1.01 -1.21
CA ARG A 50 -3.63 1.53 -0.86
C ARG A 50 -2.62 1.26 -1.97
N ASN A 51 -1.50 1.99 -1.98
CA ASN A 51 -0.42 1.78 -2.96
C ASN A 51 0.19 0.37 -2.89
N GLU A 52 0.26 -0.24 -1.70
CA GLU A 52 0.68 -1.64 -1.52
C GLU A 52 -0.18 -2.65 -2.28
N GLU A 53 -1.44 -2.31 -2.55
CA GLU A 53 -2.38 -3.11 -3.34
C GLU A 53 -2.38 -2.73 -4.83
N ARG A 54 -1.55 -1.75 -5.21
CA ARG A 54 -1.45 -1.19 -6.57
C ARG A 54 -0.24 -1.80 -7.28
N ALA A 55 -0.42 -3.05 -7.68
CA ALA A 55 0.63 -3.85 -8.30
C ALA A 55 1.26 -3.17 -9.53
N VAL A 56 0.43 -2.51 -10.37
CA VAL A 56 0.90 -1.85 -11.60
C VAL A 56 1.71 -0.59 -11.30
N LEU A 57 1.36 0.20 -10.28
CA LEU A 57 2.19 1.35 -9.85
C LEU A 57 3.55 0.87 -9.32
N ALA A 58 3.53 -0.17 -8.48
CA ALA A 58 4.77 -0.75 -7.96
C ALA A 58 5.65 -1.32 -9.08
N GLU A 59 5.05 -2.00 -10.05
CA GLU A 59 5.74 -2.50 -11.25
C GLU A 59 6.36 -1.36 -12.06
N CYS A 60 5.60 -0.29 -12.33
CA CYS A 60 6.09 0.90 -13.04
C CYS A 60 7.31 1.51 -12.34
N ILE A 61 7.24 1.71 -11.02
CA ILE A 61 8.35 2.29 -10.25
C ILE A 61 9.55 1.35 -10.24
N ASN A 62 9.34 0.06 -9.99
CA ASN A 62 10.40 -0.94 -10.00
C ASN A 62 11.08 -1.03 -11.38
N TYR A 63 10.29 -1.00 -12.45
CA TYR A 63 10.83 -0.97 -13.81
C TYR A 63 11.68 0.28 -14.04
N ALA A 64 11.18 1.45 -13.62
CA ALA A 64 11.91 2.70 -13.77
C ALA A 64 13.25 2.68 -13.02
N VAL A 65 13.26 2.16 -11.79
CA VAL A 65 14.49 2.01 -10.99
C VAL A 65 15.47 1.02 -11.62
N THR A 66 14.97 -0.16 -12.03
CA THR A 66 15.83 -1.24 -12.54
C THR A 66 16.45 -0.91 -13.89
N ASN A 67 15.72 -0.20 -14.75
CA ASN A 67 16.15 0.11 -16.11
C ASN A 67 16.75 1.52 -16.27
N GLY A 68 16.94 2.26 -15.17
CA GLY A 68 17.53 3.59 -15.20
C GLY A 68 16.70 4.60 -16.00
N VAL A 69 15.37 4.53 -15.88
CA VAL A 69 14.46 5.46 -16.54
C VAL A 69 14.66 6.85 -15.95
N GLU A 70 14.77 7.85 -16.79
CA GLU A 70 15.03 9.23 -16.35
C GLU A 70 13.78 9.95 -15.85
N LEU A 71 12.59 9.61 -16.41
CA LEU A 71 11.35 10.35 -16.14
C LEU A 71 10.11 9.44 -16.07
N VAL A 72 9.32 9.60 -15.03
CA VAL A 72 7.97 9.00 -14.93
C VAL A 72 6.93 10.10 -15.20
N LEU A 73 6.02 9.83 -16.13
CA LEU A 73 4.97 10.75 -16.53
C LEU A 73 3.63 10.38 -15.88
N PHE A 74 3.04 11.32 -15.18
CA PHE A 74 1.73 11.20 -14.53
C PHE A 74 0.79 12.28 -15.07
N SER A 75 -0.49 11.96 -15.25
CA SER A 75 -1.50 12.96 -15.62
C SER A 75 -1.73 13.98 -14.51
N GLU A 76 -1.70 13.56 -13.27
CA GLU A 76 -1.80 14.41 -12.07
C GLU A 76 -1.18 13.69 -10.87
N TRP A 77 -0.79 14.43 -9.84
CA TRP A 77 -0.16 13.88 -8.65
C TRP A 77 -1.03 12.88 -7.87
N SER A 78 -2.38 12.99 -7.95
CA SER A 78 -3.32 12.04 -7.34
C SER A 78 -3.23 10.63 -7.95
N ARG A 79 -2.50 10.47 -9.06
CA ARG A 79 -2.22 9.15 -9.65
C ARG A 79 -1.12 8.40 -8.89
N CYS A 80 -0.21 9.12 -8.23
CA CYS A 80 0.87 8.52 -7.44
C CYS A 80 0.41 7.88 -6.13
N GLY A 81 -0.73 8.30 -5.59
CA GLY A 81 -1.27 7.81 -4.33
C GLY A 81 -2.71 8.26 -4.13
N ARG A 82 -3.39 7.64 -3.20
CA ARG A 82 -4.74 8.01 -2.76
C ARG A 82 -4.71 9.02 -1.61
N ALA A 83 -3.94 8.67 -0.60
CA ALA A 83 -3.70 9.54 0.54
C ALA A 83 -2.44 10.37 0.29
N VAL A 84 -2.38 11.54 0.88
CA VAL A 84 -1.22 12.41 0.74
C VAL A 84 0.07 11.72 1.16
N GLY A 85 0.03 10.88 2.21
CA GLY A 85 1.19 10.09 2.65
C GLY A 85 1.74 9.17 1.56
N GLU A 86 0.85 8.48 0.82
CA GLU A 86 1.25 7.58 -0.28
C GLU A 86 1.86 8.33 -1.46
N VAL A 87 1.35 9.53 -1.78
CA VAL A 87 1.94 10.42 -2.78
C VAL A 87 3.35 10.83 -2.38
N LEU A 88 3.53 11.21 -1.10
CA LEU A 88 4.83 11.59 -0.55
C LEU A 88 5.83 10.43 -0.59
N ASP A 89 5.39 9.22 -0.27
CA ASP A 89 6.23 8.02 -0.31
C ASP A 89 6.66 7.68 -1.74
N THR A 90 5.74 7.79 -2.72
CA THR A 90 6.06 7.62 -4.13
C THR A 90 7.06 8.66 -4.62
N ILE A 91 6.85 9.94 -4.30
CA ILE A 91 7.77 11.04 -4.66
C ILE A 91 9.15 10.81 -4.03
N ARG A 92 9.19 10.41 -2.76
CA ARG A 92 10.44 10.10 -2.07
C ARG A 92 11.19 8.95 -2.75
N THR A 93 10.49 7.87 -3.07
CA THR A 93 11.09 6.72 -3.77
C THR A 93 11.71 7.12 -5.10
N LEU A 94 11.02 7.90 -5.91
CA LEU A 94 11.54 8.39 -7.19
C LEU A 94 12.76 9.31 -6.98
N LYS A 95 12.67 10.23 -6.02
CA LYS A 95 13.76 11.16 -5.66
C LYS A 95 15.01 10.43 -5.19
N ASP A 96 14.88 9.46 -4.27
CA ASP A 96 15.98 8.70 -3.70
C ASP A 96 16.71 7.85 -4.76
N ASN A 97 16.02 7.50 -5.86
CA ASN A 97 16.59 6.82 -7.01
C ASN A 97 17.01 7.76 -8.16
N GLY A 98 16.94 9.08 -7.96
CA GLY A 98 17.33 10.06 -8.97
C GLY A 98 16.43 10.12 -10.19
N ILE A 99 15.21 9.56 -10.11
CA ILE A 99 14.24 9.50 -11.19
C ILE A 99 13.35 10.74 -11.11
N ASN A 100 13.24 11.49 -12.22
CA ASN A 100 12.34 12.63 -12.28
C ASN A 100 10.87 12.16 -12.42
N ALA A 101 9.94 12.96 -11.93
CA ALA A 101 8.51 12.79 -12.15
C ALA A 101 7.93 14.08 -12.73
N TYR A 102 7.05 13.95 -13.71
CA TYR A 102 6.30 15.07 -14.25
C TYR A 102 4.80 14.87 -14.05
N PHE A 103 4.15 15.90 -13.56
CA PHE A 103 2.72 15.95 -13.28
C PHE A 103 2.07 16.93 -14.24
N GLN A 104 1.43 16.40 -15.29
CA GLN A 104 0.93 17.18 -16.44
C GLN A 104 -0.07 18.25 -16.04
N LYS A 105 -1.04 17.91 -15.20
CA LYS A 105 -2.10 18.83 -14.76
C LYS A 105 -1.57 20.01 -13.97
N GLU A 106 -0.56 19.76 -13.14
CA GLU A 106 0.08 20.76 -12.31
C GLU A 106 1.19 21.51 -13.04
N GLY A 107 1.67 20.96 -14.16
CA GLY A 107 2.79 21.52 -14.91
C GLY A 107 4.11 21.51 -14.13
N LEU A 108 4.28 20.56 -13.21
CA LEU A 108 5.42 20.50 -12.30
C LEU A 108 6.23 19.23 -12.49
N SER A 109 7.55 19.37 -12.40
CA SER A 109 8.49 18.25 -12.34
C SER A 109 9.17 18.19 -10.97
N LEU A 110 9.61 17.00 -10.55
CA LEU A 110 10.35 16.78 -9.31
C LEU A 110 11.71 17.50 -9.33
N PHE A 111 12.41 17.38 -10.45
CA PHE A 111 13.67 18.10 -10.68
C PHE A 111 13.50 19.10 -11.83
N GLY A 112 14.14 20.25 -11.67
CA GLY A 112 14.24 21.28 -12.74
C GLY A 112 15.29 20.92 -13.79
N PRO A 113 15.42 21.76 -14.85
CA PRO A 113 16.38 21.53 -15.94
C PRO A 113 17.86 21.50 -15.49
N ASN A 114 18.13 22.06 -14.33
CA ASN A 114 19.47 22.08 -13.73
C ASN A 114 19.78 20.86 -12.83
N GLY A 115 18.89 19.85 -12.82
CA GLY A 115 19.00 18.67 -11.98
C GLY A 115 18.74 18.91 -10.48
N LYS A 116 18.43 20.18 -10.09
CA LYS A 116 18.07 20.50 -8.71
C LYS A 116 16.59 20.29 -8.47
N GLU A 117 16.22 20.01 -7.22
CA GLU A 117 14.80 19.91 -6.83
C GLU A 117 14.03 21.17 -7.22
N ASN A 118 12.83 20.96 -7.73
CA ASN A 118 11.93 22.04 -8.05
C ASN A 118 11.40 22.68 -6.75
N PRO A 119 11.73 23.95 -6.46
CA PRO A 119 11.34 24.59 -5.20
C PRO A 119 9.80 24.68 -5.05
N TYR A 120 9.06 24.85 -6.14
CA TYR A 120 7.59 24.89 -6.08
C TYR A 120 7.00 23.54 -5.67
N LEU A 121 7.55 22.45 -6.21
CA LEU A 121 7.12 21.11 -5.82
C LEU A 121 7.53 20.81 -4.38
N ALA A 122 8.72 21.24 -3.95
CA ALA A 122 9.18 21.08 -2.56
C ALA A 122 8.25 21.76 -1.56
N VAL A 123 7.80 22.98 -1.85
CA VAL A 123 6.81 23.70 -1.03
C VAL A 123 5.48 22.95 -1.01
N MET A 124 4.99 22.52 -2.18
CA MET A 124 3.73 21.78 -2.30
C MET A 124 3.77 20.46 -1.53
N VAL A 125 4.86 19.69 -1.65
CA VAL A 125 5.09 18.46 -0.87
C VAL A 125 5.08 18.74 0.64
N SER A 126 5.69 19.84 1.08
CA SER A 126 5.68 20.25 2.49
C SER A 126 4.28 20.57 3.00
N VAL A 127 3.50 21.34 2.24
CA VAL A 127 2.10 21.66 2.58
C VAL A 127 1.26 20.40 2.65
N LEU A 128 1.39 19.50 1.66
CA LEU A 128 0.70 18.22 1.66
C LEU A 128 1.08 17.36 2.86
N GLY A 129 2.37 17.37 3.27
CA GLY A 129 2.83 16.69 4.48
C GLY A 129 2.12 17.16 5.73
N VAL A 130 1.98 18.47 5.90
CA VAL A 130 1.23 19.08 7.01
C VAL A 130 -0.26 18.69 6.95
N CYS A 131 -0.89 18.76 5.77
CA CYS A 131 -2.28 18.33 5.60
C CYS A 131 -2.49 16.85 5.98
N ALA A 132 -1.58 15.96 5.59
CA ALA A 132 -1.62 14.55 5.95
C ALA A 132 -1.47 14.32 7.46
N GLN A 133 -0.67 15.13 8.14
CA GLN A 133 -0.55 15.07 9.59
C GLN A 133 -1.84 15.51 10.28
N ILE A 134 -2.41 16.65 9.88
CA ILE A 134 -3.68 17.15 10.42
C ILE A 134 -4.81 16.13 10.22
N GLU A 135 -4.86 15.48 9.06
CA GLU A 135 -5.87 14.45 8.79
C GLU A 135 -5.71 13.25 9.75
N ARG A 136 -4.49 12.77 9.99
CA ARG A 136 -4.21 11.68 10.95
C ARG A 136 -4.62 12.06 12.37
N GLU A 137 -4.31 13.27 12.79
CA GLU A 137 -4.68 13.79 14.12
C GLU A 137 -6.22 13.87 14.27
N ASN A 138 -6.91 14.36 13.25
CA ASN A 138 -8.37 14.41 13.21
C ASN A 138 -9.01 13.01 13.27
N ILE A 139 -8.45 12.03 12.57
CA ILE A 139 -8.92 10.64 12.63
C ILE A 139 -8.71 10.07 14.03
N ALA A 140 -7.53 10.26 14.61
CA ALA A 140 -7.22 9.81 15.98
C ALA A 140 -8.16 10.46 17.01
N TYR A 141 -8.42 11.75 16.90
CA TYR A 141 -9.36 12.45 17.76
C TYR A 141 -10.77 11.87 17.67
N ARG A 142 -11.30 11.65 16.44
CA ARG A 142 -12.63 11.07 16.23
C ARG A 142 -12.72 9.66 16.79
N LEU A 143 -11.71 8.84 16.59
CA LEU A 143 -11.66 7.48 17.14
C LEU A 143 -11.64 7.49 18.66
N ASN A 144 -10.80 8.32 19.27
CA ASN A 144 -10.72 8.43 20.73
C ASN A 144 -12.02 8.95 21.33
N SER A 145 -12.63 9.97 20.72
CA SER A 145 -13.93 10.50 21.14
C SER A 145 -15.04 9.45 21.02
N GLY A 146 -15.06 8.68 19.91
CA GLY A 146 -16.00 7.58 19.71
C GLY A 146 -15.81 6.46 20.75
N LEU A 147 -14.56 6.09 21.02
CA LEU A 147 -14.21 5.09 22.04
C LEU A 147 -14.62 5.53 23.45
N LYS A 148 -14.40 6.80 23.78
CA LYS A 148 -14.82 7.37 25.07
C LYS A 148 -16.33 7.27 25.23
N ARG A 149 -17.11 7.74 24.24
CA ARG A 149 -18.57 7.66 24.24
C ARG A 149 -19.09 6.22 24.32
N TYR A 150 -18.43 5.29 23.59
CA TYR A 150 -18.78 3.85 23.64
C TYR A 150 -18.61 3.28 25.04
N ARG A 151 -17.51 3.63 25.75
CA ARG A 151 -17.27 3.18 27.13
C ARG A 151 -18.26 3.80 28.12
N GLU A 152 -18.57 5.09 27.98
CA GLU A 152 -19.56 5.80 28.81
C GLU A 152 -20.96 5.17 28.67
N ASN A 153 -21.30 4.67 27.48
CA ASN A 153 -22.54 3.93 27.23
C ASN A 153 -22.48 2.44 27.66
N GLY A 154 -21.49 2.04 28.48
CA GLY A 154 -21.35 0.67 28.98
C GLY A 154 -20.75 -0.32 27.99
N GLY A 155 -20.24 0.13 26.85
CA GLY A 155 -19.60 -0.68 25.84
C GLY A 155 -18.28 -1.27 26.36
N LYS A 156 -18.09 -2.57 26.16
CA LYS A 156 -16.86 -3.29 26.52
C LYS A 156 -15.96 -3.48 25.31
N MET A 157 -14.70 -3.06 25.46
CA MET A 157 -13.67 -3.24 24.44
C MET A 157 -13.05 -4.63 24.57
N GLY A 158 -12.49 -5.13 23.48
CA GLY A 158 -11.80 -6.40 23.41
C GLY A 158 -12.68 -7.56 22.96
N ARG A 159 -12.18 -8.76 23.16
CA ARG A 159 -12.88 -9.99 22.73
C ARG A 159 -14.16 -10.19 23.56
N LYS A 160 -15.28 -10.44 22.89
CA LYS A 160 -16.55 -10.73 23.59
C LYS A 160 -16.38 -11.91 24.54
N VAL A 161 -16.91 -11.79 25.75
CA VAL A 161 -16.95 -12.89 26.73
C VAL A 161 -17.65 -14.09 26.10
N GLY A 162 -17.05 -15.29 26.20
CA GLY A 162 -17.59 -16.50 25.59
C GLY A 162 -17.29 -16.69 24.08
N SER A 163 -16.66 -15.72 23.42
CA SER A 163 -16.22 -15.85 22.03
C SER A 163 -14.99 -16.78 21.93
N CYS A 164 -15.23 -18.09 22.09
CA CYS A 164 -14.22 -19.12 21.87
C CYS A 164 -14.49 -19.84 20.55
N LYS A 165 -13.40 -20.25 19.86
CA LYS A 165 -13.55 -21.14 18.70
C LYS A 165 -14.26 -22.42 19.13
N SER A 166 -15.14 -22.95 18.31
CA SER A 166 -15.78 -24.23 18.57
C SER A 166 -14.72 -25.34 18.65
N ARG A 167 -15.09 -26.48 19.24
CA ARG A 167 -14.18 -27.62 19.33
C ARG A 167 -13.76 -28.13 17.96
N GLU A 168 -14.70 -28.10 16.99
CA GLU A 168 -14.46 -28.49 15.60
C GLU A 168 -13.43 -27.54 14.94
N GLN A 169 -13.63 -26.23 15.07
CA GLN A 169 -12.70 -25.23 14.53
C GLN A 169 -11.29 -25.35 15.13
N LYS A 170 -11.18 -25.64 16.42
CA LYS A 170 -9.89 -25.90 17.07
C LYS A 170 -9.26 -27.21 16.61
N GLN A 171 -10.06 -28.24 16.40
CA GLN A 171 -9.60 -29.52 15.87
C GLN A 171 -9.03 -29.39 14.47
N GLU A 172 -9.65 -28.58 13.63
CA GLU A 172 -9.18 -28.30 12.28
C GLU A 172 -7.87 -27.48 12.32
N GLU A 173 -7.84 -26.39 13.12
CA GLU A 173 -6.66 -25.54 13.28
C GLU A 173 -5.44 -26.29 13.82
N TYR A 174 -5.65 -27.17 14.81
CA TYR A 174 -4.58 -27.92 15.47
C TYR A 174 -4.47 -29.38 14.98
N ASN A 175 -5.03 -29.70 13.83
CA ASN A 175 -5.05 -31.08 13.31
C ASN A 175 -3.65 -31.71 13.25
N LYS A 176 -2.64 -30.97 12.77
CA LYS A 176 -1.24 -31.46 12.74
C LYS A 176 -0.70 -31.79 14.14
N VAL A 177 -0.98 -30.92 15.13
CA VAL A 177 -0.55 -31.10 16.53
C VAL A 177 -1.23 -32.34 17.13
N ILE A 178 -2.54 -32.46 16.92
CA ILE A 178 -3.34 -33.61 17.41
C ILE A 178 -2.84 -34.92 16.82
N ARG A 179 -2.56 -34.96 15.50
CA ARG A 179 -2.02 -36.16 14.83
C ARG A 179 -0.64 -36.54 15.39
N SER A 180 0.28 -35.59 15.57
CA SER A 180 1.60 -35.86 16.11
C SER A 180 1.53 -36.37 17.56
N LEU A 181 0.67 -35.78 18.40
CA LEU A 181 0.48 -36.26 19.78
C LEU A 181 -0.11 -37.69 19.81
N ARG A 182 -1.10 -37.99 18.96
CA ARG A 182 -1.67 -39.35 18.84
C ARG A 182 -0.69 -40.39 18.28
N ALA A 183 0.27 -39.95 17.48
CA ALA A 183 1.36 -40.80 16.99
C ALA A 183 2.45 -41.05 18.06
N GLY A 184 2.28 -40.54 19.31
CA GLY A 184 3.18 -40.80 20.41
C GLY A 184 4.38 -39.84 20.53
N TYR A 185 4.45 -38.78 19.70
CA TYR A 185 5.54 -37.80 19.81
C TYR A 185 5.46 -37.03 21.13
N SER A 186 6.62 -36.71 21.69
CA SER A 186 6.69 -35.90 22.90
C SER A 186 6.15 -34.48 22.64
N VAL A 187 5.73 -33.78 23.68
CA VAL A 187 5.25 -32.38 23.60
C VAL A 187 6.31 -31.48 22.96
N ARG A 188 7.59 -31.68 23.27
CA ARG A 188 8.69 -30.90 22.74
C ARG A 188 8.94 -31.18 21.27
N ASP A 189 8.90 -32.45 20.87
CA ASP A 189 9.07 -32.83 19.47
C ASP A 189 7.89 -32.38 18.61
N THR A 190 6.68 -32.55 19.11
CA THR A 190 5.46 -32.03 18.47
C THR A 190 5.54 -30.50 18.25
N ALA A 191 6.03 -29.75 19.24
CA ALA A 191 6.22 -28.31 19.11
C ALA A 191 7.18 -27.95 17.98
N LYS A 192 8.31 -28.66 17.88
CA LYS A 192 9.31 -28.49 16.80
C LYS A 192 8.74 -28.87 15.43
N ILE A 193 8.09 -30.03 15.30
CA ILE A 193 7.53 -30.56 14.04
C ILE A 193 6.42 -29.65 13.51
N CYS A 194 5.57 -29.16 14.40
CA CYS A 194 4.42 -28.34 14.02
C CYS A 194 4.71 -26.82 13.99
N GLY A 195 5.90 -26.37 14.38
CA GLY A 195 6.27 -24.95 14.42
C GLY A 195 5.45 -24.12 15.41
N VAL A 196 4.99 -24.72 16.51
CA VAL A 196 4.17 -24.06 17.53
C VAL A 196 4.87 -24.07 18.90
N SER A 197 4.43 -23.18 19.80
CA SER A 197 5.01 -23.15 21.14
C SER A 197 4.64 -24.40 21.96
N VAL A 198 5.54 -24.81 22.86
CA VAL A 198 5.32 -25.92 23.80
C VAL A 198 4.02 -25.71 24.62
N SER A 199 3.75 -24.48 25.05
CA SER A 199 2.52 -24.13 25.78
C SER A 199 1.25 -24.36 24.94
N THR A 200 1.32 -24.09 23.62
CA THR A 200 0.22 -24.39 22.70
C THR A 200 -0.03 -25.90 22.62
N VAL A 201 1.03 -26.71 22.49
CA VAL A 201 0.90 -28.17 22.43
C VAL A 201 0.32 -28.72 23.73
N GLN A 202 0.79 -28.24 24.90
CA GLN A 202 0.24 -28.64 26.20
C GLN A 202 -1.24 -28.29 26.36
N ARG A 203 -1.64 -27.10 25.91
CA ARG A 203 -3.06 -26.67 25.90
C ARG A 203 -3.90 -27.59 25.03
N VAL A 204 -3.45 -27.88 23.80
CA VAL A 204 -4.14 -28.78 22.89
C VAL A 204 -4.23 -30.19 23.47
N LYS A 205 -3.14 -30.71 24.02
CA LYS A 205 -3.10 -32.02 24.70
C LYS A 205 -4.16 -32.12 25.81
N LYS A 206 -4.24 -31.10 26.66
CA LYS A 206 -5.21 -31.05 27.78
C LYS A 206 -6.64 -30.92 27.24
N GLU A 207 -6.89 -30.09 26.24
CA GLU A 207 -8.23 -29.81 25.68
C GLU A 207 -8.81 -31.02 24.95
N PHE A 208 -7.99 -31.77 24.22
CA PHE A 208 -8.40 -32.95 23.46
C PHE A 208 -8.17 -34.26 24.17
N GLN A 209 -7.68 -34.24 25.42
CA GLN A 209 -7.45 -35.42 26.28
C GLN A 209 -6.57 -36.50 25.64
N ILE A 210 -5.46 -36.09 25.05
CA ILE A 210 -4.49 -36.94 24.35
C ILE A 210 -3.30 -37.23 25.24
#